data_21e71274b27948e8800637b4bf776b12
#
_entry.id   21e71274b27948e8800637b4bf776b12
#
_cell.length_a   1.000
_cell.length_b   1.000
_cell.length_c   1.000
_cell.angle_alpha   90.00
_cell.angle_beta   90.00
_cell.angle_gamma   90.00
#
_symmetry.space_group_name_H-M   'P 1'
#
loop_
_entity.id
_entity.type
_entity.pdbx_description
1 polymer ?
#
loop_
_entity_poly.entity_id
_entity_poly.type
_entity_poly.pdbx_seq_one_letter_code
_entity_poly.pdbx_strand_id
1 'polypeptide(L)'
;MRPLVRTPAHQTDRLAEIVCSNTFKSLELANAHGLLKAELRVLGSLLMQVAETARIPGGSALTVDRVEFSREVTRRVENHPRITVVREEVTELPSPGVVATGPLTSDRLS
;
A
#
# COMPACT_ATOMS: atom_id res chain seq x y z
N MET A 1 8.51 -3.68 10.79
CA MET A 1 9.30 -4.92 10.65
C MET A 1 10.57 -4.68 9.84
N ARG A 2 10.47 -4.27 8.60
CA ARG A 2 11.66 -3.86 7.82
C ARG A 2 12.31 -2.59 8.39
N PRO A 3 13.63 -2.42 8.37
CA PRO A 3 14.59 -3.27 7.67
C PRO A 3 15.10 -4.50 8.45
N LEU A 4 14.75 -4.67 9.71
CA LEU A 4 15.31 -5.71 10.56
C LEU A 4 14.82 -7.11 10.21
N VAL A 5 13.53 -7.25 9.90
CA VAL A 5 12.90 -8.52 9.49
C VAL A 5 12.22 -8.32 8.15
N ARG A 6 12.59 -9.11 7.15
CA ARG A 6 12.03 -9.08 5.79
C ARG A 6 11.36 -10.41 5.46
N THR A 7 10.32 -10.35 4.63
CA THR A 7 9.81 -11.54 3.95
C THR A 7 10.60 -11.78 2.66
N PRO A 8 10.57 -13.00 2.08
CA PRO A 8 11.22 -13.25 0.80
C PRO A 8 10.72 -12.39 -0.37
N ALA A 9 9.49 -11.88 -0.26
CA ALA A 9 8.88 -11.07 -1.32
C ALA A 9 9.32 -9.59 -1.30
N HIS A 10 9.79 -9.09 -0.16
CA HIS A 10 10.17 -7.69 -0.01
C HIS A 10 11.63 -7.45 -0.36
N GLN A 11 11.91 -6.40 -1.12
CA GLN A 11 13.25 -6.00 -1.57
C GLN A 11 13.73 -4.67 -1.00
N THR A 12 12.81 -3.81 -0.54
CA THR A 12 13.09 -2.48 -0.01
C THR A 12 12.55 -2.30 1.40
N ASP A 13 12.90 -1.18 2.02
CA ASP A 13 12.40 -0.78 3.33
C ASP A 13 11.21 0.19 3.21
N ARG A 14 10.82 0.55 1.99
CA ARG A 14 9.72 1.48 1.74
C ARG A 14 8.38 0.87 2.12
N LEU A 15 7.47 1.75 2.53
CA LEU A 15 6.06 1.40 2.74
C LEU A 15 5.38 1.17 1.39
N ALA A 16 4.28 0.43 1.41
CA ALA A 16 3.48 0.14 0.22
C ALA A 16 4.28 -0.45 -0.96
N GLU A 17 5.31 -1.25 -0.66
CA GLU A 17 6.04 -1.98 -1.69
C GLU A 17 5.13 -3.00 -2.36
N ILE A 18 5.00 -2.90 -3.68
CA ILE A 18 4.19 -3.81 -4.48
C ILE A 18 5.02 -5.07 -4.78
N VAL A 19 4.60 -6.19 -4.23
CA VAL A 19 5.34 -7.46 -4.27
C VAL A 19 4.82 -8.47 -5.31
N CYS A 20 3.76 -8.13 -6.00
CA CYS A 20 3.13 -8.99 -7.00
C CYS A 20 3.04 -8.27 -8.35
N SER A 21 1.85 -7.92 -8.80
CA SER A 21 1.62 -7.18 -10.02
C SER A 21 1.56 -5.67 -9.74
N ASN A 22 2.04 -4.86 -10.68
CA ASN A 22 1.98 -3.39 -10.56
C ASN A 22 0.65 -2.79 -11.06
N THR A 23 -0.39 -3.60 -11.19
CA THR A 23 -1.73 -3.15 -11.57
C THR A 23 -2.70 -3.25 -10.39
N PHE A 24 -3.47 -2.20 -10.18
CA PHE A 24 -4.62 -2.18 -9.28
C PHE A 24 -5.94 -2.52 -9.98
N LYS A 25 -5.85 -3.14 -11.13
CA LYS A 25 -6.97 -3.59 -11.94
C LYS A 25 -7.78 -2.44 -12.54
N SER A 26 -8.99 -2.72 -13.00
CA SER A 26 -9.81 -1.80 -13.80
C SER A 26 -10.18 -0.51 -13.08
N LEU A 27 -10.32 0.55 -13.90
CA LEU A 27 -10.90 1.85 -13.52
C LEU A 27 -12.35 2.01 -13.99
N GLU A 28 -12.89 1.03 -14.70
CA GLU A 28 -14.24 1.10 -15.26
C GLU A 28 -15.31 0.95 -14.18
N LEU A 29 -16.25 1.89 -14.13
CA LEU A 29 -17.33 1.90 -13.14
C LEU A 29 -18.28 0.71 -13.27
N ALA A 30 -18.31 0.06 -14.42
CA ALA A 30 -19.16 -1.10 -14.69
C ALA A 30 -18.72 -2.37 -13.94
N ASN A 31 -17.53 -2.37 -13.32
CA ASN A 31 -17.06 -3.51 -12.54
C ASN A 31 -16.68 -3.12 -11.11
N ALA A 32 -16.64 -4.12 -10.22
CA ALA A 32 -16.41 -3.90 -8.79
C ALA A 32 -15.06 -3.22 -8.49
N HIS A 33 -14.00 -3.55 -9.23
CA HIS A 33 -12.68 -2.95 -9.02
C HIS A 33 -12.66 -1.45 -9.34
N GLY A 34 -13.33 -1.05 -10.41
CA GLY A 34 -13.43 0.36 -10.79
C GLY A 34 -14.36 1.15 -9.87
N LEU A 35 -15.48 0.57 -9.49
CA LEU A 35 -16.42 1.20 -8.55
C LEU A 35 -15.77 1.45 -7.19
N LEU A 36 -15.08 0.46 -6.63
CA LEU A 36 -14.35 0.61 -5.37
C LEU A 36 -13.34 1.77 -5.43
N LYS A 37 -12.59 1.88 -6.52
CA LYS A 37 -11.61 2.97 -6.68
C LYS A 37 -12.28 4.33 -6.78
N ALA A 38 -13.42 4.42 -7.46
CA ALA A 38 -14.19 5.66 -7.52
C ALA A 38 -14.67 6.09 -6.13
N GLU A 39 -15.15 5.17 -5.33
CA GLU A 39 -15.54 5.43 -3.94
C GLU A 39 -14.35 5.86 -3.08
N LEU A 40 -13.21 5.20 -3.20
CA LEU A 40 -11.99 5.56 -2.49
C LEU A 40 -11.48 6.96 -2.88
N ARG A 41 -11.67 7.39 -4.14
CA ARG A 41 -11.37 8.77 -4.56
C ARG A 41 -12.25 9.79 -3.83
N VAL A 42 -13.54 9.53 -3.76
CA VAL A 42 -14.49 10.40 -3.04
C VAL A 42 -14.13 10.52 -1.57
N LEU A 43 -13.67 9.42 -0.96
CA LEU A 43 -13.20 9.40 0.43
C LEU A 43 -11.81 10.04 0.64
N GLY A 44 -11.15 10.51 -0.42
CA GLY A 44 -9.83 11.13 -0.32
C GLY A 44 -8.69 10.17 0.01
N SER A 45 -8.79 8.91 -0.44
CA SER A 45 -7.77 7.90 -0.19
C SER A 45 -6.38 8.36 -0.62
N LEU A 46 -5.43 8.36 0.30
CA LEU A 46 -4.02 8.64 0.03
C LEU A 46 -3.45 7.71 -1.05
N LEU A 47 -3.75 6.41 -0.95
CA LEU A 47 -3.22 5.43 -1.91
C LEU A 47 -3.74 5.67 -3.32
N MET A 48 -5.01 6.09 -3.46
CA MET A 48 -5.55 6.45 -4.77
C MET A 48 -4.90 7.70 -5.35
N GLN A 49 -4.68 8.74 -4.54
CA GLN A 49 -3.98 9.94 -4.98
C GLN A 49 -2.56 9.64 -5.47
N VAL A 50 -1.82 8.84 -4.72
CA VAL A 50 -0.45 8.45 -5.10
C VAL A 50 -0.46 7.55 -6.33
N ALA A 51 -1.39 6.60 -6.42
CA ALA A 51 -1.50 5.71 -7.58
C ALA A 51 -1.74 6.50 -8.87
N GLU A 52 -2.51 7.56 -8.82
CA GLU A 52 -2.76 8.42 -9.99
C GLU A 52 -1.52 9.22 -10.40
N THR A 53 -0.71 9.69 -9.46
CA THR A 53 0.54 10.39 -9.78
C THR A 53 1.63 9.44 -10.31
N ALA A 54 1.65 8.20 -9.86
CA ALA A 54 2.60 7.17 -10.30
C ALA A 54 2.08 6.34 -11.49
N ARG A 55 0.97 6.74 -12.09
CA ARG A 55 0.32 5.98 -13.16
C ARG A 55 1.18 5.88 -14.41
N ILE A 56 1.26 4.65 -14.93
CA ILE A 56 1.85 4.35 -16.22
C ILE A 56 0.71 4.16 -17.25
N PRO A 57 0.81 4.68 -18.47
CA PRO A 57 -0.18 4.43 -19.52
C PRO A 57 -0.36 2.92 -19.77
N GLY A 58 -1.58 2.43 -19.74
CA GLY A 58 -1.86 0.99 -19.85
C GLY A 58 -3.34 0.65 -19.96
N GLY A 59 -4.09 1.33 -20.83
CA GLY A 59 -5.50 1.02 -21.09
C GLY A 59 -6.43 1.38 -19.92
N SER A 60 -7.41 0.52 -19.64
CA SER A 60 -8.44 0.73 -18.63
C SER A 60 -8.00 0.34 -17.21
N ALA A 61 -6.85 -0.27 -17.05
CA ALA A 61 -6.30 -0.65 -15.75
C ALA A 61 -5.48 0.48 -15.11
N LEU A 62 -5.53 0.57 -13.79
CA LEU A 62 -4.65 1.45 -13.04
C LEU A 62 -3.32 0.74 -12.81
N THR A 63 -2.38 0.95 -13.71
CA THR A 63 -1.02 0.43 -13.63
C THR A 63 -0.09 1.53 -13.12
N VAL A 64 0.80 1.21 -12.19
CA VAL A 64 1.68 2.19 -11.56
C VAL A 64 3.15 1.79 -11.65
N ASP A 65 4.03 2.79 -11.62
CA ASP A 65 5.45 2.58 -11.36
C ASP A 65 5.63 2.18 -9.88
N ARG A 66 6.18 1.00 -9.63
CA ARG A 66 6.34 0.44 -8.28
C ARG A 66 7.25 1.29 -7.40
N VAL A 67 8.32 1.79 -7.96
CA VAL A 67 9.32 2.59 -7.23
C VAL A 67 8.73 3.94 -6.86
N GLU A 68 8.13 4.62 -7.82
CA GLU A 68 7.50 5.93 -7.57
C GLU A 68 6.33 5.81 -6.60
N PHE A 69 5.50 4.78 -6.74
CA PHE A 69 4.38 4.55 -5.83
C PHE A 69 4.84 4.37 -4.38
N SER A 70 5.76 3.44 -4.14
CA SER A 70 6.24 3.16 -2.78
C SER A 70 7.05 4.33 -2.20
N ARG A 71 7.82 5.05 -3.02
CA ARG A 71 8.56 6.23 -2.60
C ARG A 71 7.62 7.34 -2.14
N GLU A 72 6.60 7.65 -2.93
CA GLU A 72 5.68 8.74 -2.61
C GLU A 72 4.76 8.40 -1.42
N VAL A 73 4.28 7.17 -1.30
CA VAL A 73 3.54 6.73 -0.11
C VAL A 73 4.40 6.86 1.13
N THR A 74 5.63 6.36 1.09
CA THR A 74 6.58 6.44 2.20
C THR A 74 6.82 7.90 2.62
N ARG A 75 7.09 8.77 1.63
CA ARG A 75 7.32 10.20 1.87
C ARG A 75 6.12 10.85 2.57
N ARG A 76 4.91 10.63 2.08
CA ARG A 76 3.70 11.24 2.65
C ARG A 76 3.39 10.72 4.05
N VAL A 77 3.57 9.44 4.30
CA VAL A 77 3.32 8.83 5.62
C VAL A 77 4.36 9.31 6.64
N GLU A 78 5.64 9.26 6.29
CA GLU A 78 6.72 9.64 7.22
C GLU A 78 6.74 11.14 7.53
N ASN A 79 6.30 11.98 6.61
CA ASN A 79 6.21 13.43 6.81
C ASN A 79 4.89 13.91 7.42
N HIS A 80 3.94 13.00 7.67
CA HIS A 80 2.66 13.39 8.24
C HIS A 80 2.77 13.66 9.75
N PRO A 81 2.33 14.84 10.26
CA PRO A 81 2.57 15.25 11.66
C PRO A 81 1.87 14.38 12.71
N ARG A 82 0.85 13.61 12.31
CA ARG A 82 0.08 12.75 13.22
C ARG A 82 0.37 11.26 13.03
N ILE A 83 1.37 10.90 12.23
CA ILE A 83 1.74 9.50 11.99
C ILE A 83 3.14 9.26 12.50
N THR A 84 3.29 8.24 13.32
CA THR A 84 4.59 7.72 13.74
C THR A 84 4.78 6.33 13.16
N VAL A 85 5.80 6.17 12.33
CA VAL A 85 6.14 4.87 11.74
C VAL A 85 7.08 4.13 12.69
N VAL A 86 6.61 3.00 13.20
CA VAL A 86 7.40 2.14 14.09
C VAL A 86 7.88 0.92 13.31
N ARG A 87 9.19 0.75 13.25
CA ARG A 87 9.87 -0.29 12.46
C ARG A 87 10.26 -1.48 13.34
N GLU A 88 9.26 -2.22 13.81
CA GLU A 88 9.46 -3.41 14.61
C GLU A 88 8.57 -4.57 14.14
N GLU A 89 8.91 -5.80 14.51
CA GLU A 89 8.02 -6.94 14.33
C GLU A 89 6.98 -6.96 15.44
N VAL A 90 5.70 -6.84 15.05
CA VAL A 90 4.58 -6.93 15.98
C VAL A 90 4.24 -8.41 16.17
N THR A 91 4.20 -8.84 17.43
CA THR A 91 3.96 -10.24 17.82
C THR A 91 2.69 -10.41 18.64
N GLU A 92 2.05 -9.31 19.00
CA GLU A 92 0.81 -9.29 19.78
C GLU A 92 -0.22 -8.40 19.09
N LEU A 93 -1.49 -8.72 19.28
CA LEU A 93 -2.58 -7.92 18.71
C LEU A 93 -2.70 -6.56 19.41
N PRO A 94 -2.81 -5.46 18.65
CA PRO A 94 -3.00 -4.14 19.27
C PRO A 94 -4.38 -4.01 19.92
N SER A 95 -4.45 -3.24 21.00
CA SER A 95 -5.73 -2.92 21.65
C SER A 95 -5.69 -1.49 22.24
N PRO A 96 -6.40 -0.52 21.69
CA PRO A 96 -7.16 -0.59 20.43
C PRO A 96 -6.26 -0.57 19.20
N GLY A 97 -6.73 -1.10 18.08
CA GLY A 97 -5.96 -1.04 16.83
C GLY A 97 -6.60 -1.81 15.68
N VAL A 98 -5.94 -1.71 14.53
CA VAL A 98 -6.34 -2.42 13.31
C VAL A 98 -5.19 -3.33 12.88
N VAL A 99 -5.50 -4.59 12.59
CA VAL A 99 -4.57 -5.55 12.01
C VAL A 99 -4.86 -5.66 10.51
N ALA A 100 -3.92 -5.21 9.69
CA ALA A 100 -4.06 -5.18 8.24
C ALA A 100 -2.78 -5.70 7.57
N THR A 101 -2.24 -6.81 8.07
CA THR A 101 -0.93 -7.35 7.68
C THR A 101 -0.95 -8.10 6.35
N GLY A 102 -2.13 -8.51 5.87
CA GLY A 102 -2.28 -9.22 4.61
C GLY A 102 -1.63 -10.60 4.59
N PRO A 103 -1.33 -11.13 3.39
CA PRO A 103 -0.81 -12.51 3.25
C PRO A 103 0.66 -12.68 3.65
N LEU A 104 1.38 -11.58 3.87
CA LEU A 104 2.80 -11.60 4.25
C LEU A 104 3.00 -11.34 5.74
N THR A 105 2.04 -11.74 6.56
CA THR A 105 2.13 -11.70 8.02
C THR A 105 3.27 -12.61 8.50
N SER A 106 4.03 -12.14 9.48
CA SER A 106 5.10 -12.97 10.06
C SER A 106 4.54 -14.17 10.81
N ASP A 107 5.32 -15.25 10.88
CA ASP A 107 4.92 -16.48 11.58
C ASP A 107 4.65 -16.24 13.07
N ARG A 108 5.29 -15.24 13.66
CA ARG A 108 5.13 -14.89 15.08
C ARG A 108 3.82 -14.19 15.40
N LEU A 109 3.20 -13.55 14.40
CA LEU A 109 1.90 -12.88 14.54
C LEU A 109 0.75 -13.75 14.00
N SER A 110 1.04 -14.64 13.06
CA SER A 110 0.03 -15.50 12.41
C SER A 110 -0.53 -16.66 13.26
#